data_83216899365ff786776b517061d882e3
#
_entry.id   83216899365ff786776b517061d882e3
#
_cell.length_a   1.000
_cell.length_b   1.000
_cell.length_c   1.000
_cell.angle_alpha   90.00
_cell.angle_beta   90.00
_cell.angle_gamma   90.00
#
_symmetry.space_group_name_H-M   'P 1'
#
loop_
_entity.id
_entity.type
_entity.pdbx_description
1 polymer ?
#
loop_
_entity_poly.entity_id
_entity_poly.type
_entity_poly.pdbx_seq_one_letter_code
_entity_poly.pdbx_strand_id
1 'polypeptide(L)'
;MIIYDIVFGTDTGQVLCPFHDDTIMSAGIGPNGEFHCFACGAKAHDEVGFIAKYFGVGLERATKIRNALEKSQTFKYAQGSLVDYQLDYLHKIGLADDVINKYFFCSSTGKLMYRHTWNGITISNTWFNNPTLPNHNASAPKYKYDSTMVGGMVTPYDDTAYSSLLICEGEKDMLTAKSMGFKNAVAKVGGAKTYIMGGLNFMNKNIVIVYDCDDAGREGAIQDALVLSERFSCKVKVVDLGLADKEDLNDYFIKYGHTAQDFQTLIANTPVFVPTVQIKTSRLEKFVEGLSLEEAKDLLAVIRVKHGI
;
A
#
# COMPACT_ATOMS: atom_id res chain seq x y z
N MET A 1 6.89 -21.22 -8.59
CA MET A 1 5.76 -20.24 -8.75
C MET A 1 6.02 -19.08 -7.80
N ILE A 2 6.31 -17.92 -8.37
CA ILE A 2 6.94 -16.81 -7.62
C ILE A 2 6.17 -16.31 -6.43
N ILE A 3 4.82 -16.21 -6.49
CA ILE A 3 4.07 -15.69 -5.35
C ILE A 3 4.14 -16.64 -4.15
N TYR A 4 4.14 -17.92 -4.39
CA TYR A 4 4.23 -18.91 -3.32
C TYR A 4 5.60 -18.92 -2.66
N ASP A 5 6.69 -18.80 -3.47
CA ASP A 5 8.04 -18.63 -2.94
C ASP A 5 8.15 -17.38 -2.06
N ILE A 6 7.54 -16.27 -2.49
CA ILE A 6 7.53 -15.02 -1.72
C ILE A 6 6.71 -15.16 -0.43
N VAL A 7 5.50 -15.74 -0.51
CA VAL A 7 4.57 -15.79 0.64
C VAL A 7 4.94 -16.89 1.62
N PHE A 8 5.37 -18.05 1.13
CA PHE A 8 5.57 -19.25 1.94
C PHE A 8 7.02 -19.77 2.00
N GLY A 9 7.90 -19.26 1.15
CA GLY A 9 9.26 -19.81 1.00
C GLY A 9 9.31 -21.15 0.27
N THR A 10 8.20 -21.59 -0.34
CA THR A 10 8.09 -22.82 -1.13
C THR A 10 6.99 -22.66 -2.16
N ASP A 11 7.12 -23.35 -3.28
CA ASP A 11 6.13 -23.35 -4.36
C ASP A 11 5.27 -24.63 -4.42
N THR A 12 5.52 -25.59 -3.51
CA THR A 12 4.77 -26.86 -3.39
C THR A 12 4.71 -27.31 -1.94
N GLY A 13 3.74 -28.20 -1.64
CA GLY A 13 3.64 -28.87 -0.34
C GLY A 13 2.67 -28.20 0.64
N GLN A 14 2.79 -28.55 1.91
CA GLN A 14 1.93 -28.03 2.97
C GLN A 14 2.43 -26.69 3.49
N VAL A 15 1.48 -25.75 3.70
CA VAL A 15 1.75 -24.39 4.17
C VAL A 15 0.68 -23.95 5.18
N LEU A 16 1.01 -22.90 5.95
CA LEU A 16 0.01 -22.19 6.75
C LEU A 16 -0.93 -21.41 5.81
N CYS A 17 -2.23 -21.48 6.07
CA CYS A 17 -3.20 -20.77 5.24
C CYS A 17 -3.21 -19.28 5.56
N PRO A 18 -3.05 -18.38 4.59
CA PRO A 18 -3.08 -16.93 4.85
C PRO A 18 -4.52 -16.38 4.91
N PHE A 19 -5.54 -17.22 4.70
CA PHE A 19 -6.94 -16.79 4.60
C PHE A 19 -7.74 -16.96 5.90
N HIS A 20 -7.12 -17.47 6.97
CA HIS A 20 -7.66 -17.54 8.33
C HIS A 20 -6.50 -17.58 9.32
N ASP A 21 -6.80 -17.43 10.60
CA ASP A 21 -5.81 -17.60 11.67
C ASP A 21 -5.42 -19.08 11.75
N ASP A 22 -4.26 -19.42 11.20
CA ASP A 22 -3.79 -20.80 11.01
C ASP A 22 -2.50 -21.03 11.79
N THR A 23 -2.55 -21.95 12.71
CA THR A 23 -1.39 -22.32 13.55
C THR A 23 -0.82 -23.71 13.18
N ILE A 24 -1.52 -24.45 12.32
CA ILE A 24 -1.14 -25.79 11.85
C ILE A 24 -1.28 -25.80 10.33
N MET A 25 -0.27 -26.26 9.61
CA MET A 25 -0.28 -26.31 8.14
C MET A 25 -1.55 -26.99 7.61
N SER A 26 -2.58 -26.22 7.36
CA SER A 26 -3.90 -26.69 6.92
C SER A 26 -4.15 -26.50 5.44
N ALA A 27 -3.20 -25.92 4.72
CA ALA A 27 -3.30 -25.69 3.28
C ALA A 27 -2.19 -26.43 2.51
N GLY A 28 -2.43 -26.64 1.22
CA GLY A 28 -1.49 -27.27 0.31
C GLY A 28 -1.39 -26.51 -1.01
N ILE A 29 -0.18 -26.54 -1.59
CA ILE A 29 0.12 -26.05 -2.93
C ILE A 29 0.42 -27.26 -3.81
N GLY A 30 -0.37 -27.46 -4.85
CA GLY A 30 -0.18 -28.51 -5.83
C GLY A 30 0.88 -28.17 -6.89
N PRO A 31 1.34 -29.17 -7.66
CA PRO A 31 2.43 -29.02 -8.62
C PRO A 31 2.11 -28.08 -9.79
N ASN A 32 0.84 -27.83 -10.08
CA ASN A 32 0.40 -26.90 -11.13
C ASN A 32 0.00 -25.52 -10.55
N GLY A 33 0.28 -25.26 -9.27
CA GLY A 33 -0.04 -24.00 -8.61
C GLY A 33 -1.44 -23.89 -8.06
N GLU A 34 -2.13 -25.00 -7.88
CA GLU A 34 -3.39 -25.02 -7.16
C GLU A 34 -3.15 -24.79 -5.67
N PHE A 35 -3.95 -23.95 -5.06
CA PHE A 35 -3.96 -23.75 -3.61
C PHE A 35 -5.28 -24.25 -3.02
N HIS A 36 -5.21 -25.00 -1.95
CA HIS A 36 -6.40 -25.44 -1.22
C HIS A 36 -6.11 -25.47 0.30
N CYS A 37 -6.94 -24.78 1.06
CA CYS A 37 -6.99 -24.93 2.51
C CYS A 37 -8.09 -25.88 2.92
N PHE A 38 -7.75 -26.93 3.66
CA PHE A 38 -8.70 -27.95 4.13
C PHE A 38 -9.50 -27.47 5.36
N ALA A 39 -9.01 -26.47 6.09
CA ALA A 39 -9.69 -25.91 7.26
C ALA A 39 -10.77 -24.88 6.88
N CYS A 40 -10.40 -23.82 6.14
CA CYS A 40 -11.33 -22.74 5.79
C CYS A 40 -11.97 -22.87 4.40
N GLY A 41 -11.56 -23.86 3.60
CA GLY A 41 -12.08 -24.09 2.25
C GLY A 41 -11.60 -23.08 1.19
N ALA A 42 -10.63 -22.22 1.52
CA ALA A 42 -10.06 -21.29 0.55
C ALA A 42 -9.38 -22.05 -0.59
N LYS A 43 -9.70 -21.68 -1.85
CA LYS A 43 -9.20 -22.35 -3.06
C LYS A 43 -8.73 -21.32 -4.08
N ALA A 44 -7.69 -21.69 -4.84
CA ALA A 44 -7.27 -21.06 -6.08
C ALA A 44 -6.85 -22.15 -7.06
N HIS A 45 -7.20 -22.00 -8.32
CA HIS A 45 -6.87 -22.99 -9.36
C HIS A 45 -5.46 -22.84 -9.90
N ASP A 46 -4.87 -21.66 -9.72
CA ASP A 46 -3.54 -21.31 -10.17
C ASP A 46 -2.97 -20.14 -9.37
N GLU A 47 -1.76 -19.75 -9.67
CA GLU A 47 -1.05 -18.63 -9.07
C GLU A 47 -1.79 -17.29 -9.23
N VAL A 48 -2.42 -17.04 -10.39
CA VAL A 48 -3.17 -15.80 -10.63
C VAL A 48 -4.43 -15.74 -9.77
N GLY A 49 -5.15 -16.85 -9.66
CA GLY A 49 -6.29 -16.97 -8.76
C GLY A 49 -5.92 -16.78 -7.30
N PHE A 50 -4.76 -17.30 -6.88
CA PHE A 50 -4.23 -17.06 -5.54
C PHE A 50 -3.93 -15.58 -5.31
N ILE A 51 -3.21 -14.92 -6.24
CA ILE A 51 -2.91 -13.48 -6.18
C ILE A 51 -4.20 -12.65 -6.11
N ALA A 52 -5.19 -12.99 -6.94
CA ALA A 52 -6.48 -12.31 -6.95
C ALA A 52 -7.16 -12.35 -5.58
N LYS A 53 -7.17 -13.52 -4.95
CA LYS A 53 -7.73 -13.73 -3.62
C LYS A 53 -6.90 -13.07 -2.53
N TYR A 54 -5.57 -13.20 -2.59
CA TYR A 54 -4.63 -12.67 -1.61
C TYR A 54 -4.70 -11.14 -1.51
N PHE A 55 -4.74 -10.45 -2.65
CA PHE A 55 -4.85 -8.99 -2.72
C PHE A 55 -6.28 -8.46 -2.81
N GLY A 56 -7.28 -9.33 -2.94
CA GLY A 56 -8.67 -8.93 -3.11
C GLY A 56 -8.92 -8.15 -4.40
N VAL A 57 -8.28 -8.54 -5.50
CA VAL A 57 -8.34 -7.87 -6.81
C VAL A 57 -8.93 -8.77 -7.90
N GLY A 58 -9.36 -8.19 -9.02
CA GLY A 58 -9.80 -8.96 -10.19
C GLY A 58 -8.64 -9.66 -10.91
N LEU A 59 -8.94 -10.69 -11.71
CA LEU A 59 -7.94 -11.54 -12.40
C LEU A 59 -7.01 -10.75 -13.32
N GLU A 60 -7.51 -9.72 -14.03
CA GLU A 60 -6.67 -8.87 -14.88
C GLU A 60 -5.55 -8.19 -14.06
N ARG A 61 -5.89 -7.64 -12.90
CA ARG A 61 -4.93 -6.99 -12.01
C ARG A 61 -3.99 -8.00 -11.36
N ALA A 62 -4.51 -9.17 -10.98
CA ALA A 62 -3.71 -10.28 -10.47
C ALA A 62 -2.67 -10.75 -11.49
N THR A 63 -3.06 -10.85 -12.77
CA THR A 63 -2.13 -11.18 -13.87
C THR A 63 -1.03 -10.14 -14.02
N LYS A 64 -1.36 -8.84 -13.90
CA LYS A 64 -0.35 -7.77 -13.91
C LYS A 64 0.63 -7.90 -12.76
N ILE A 65 0.14 -8.21 -11.55
CA ILE A 65 0.98 -8.43 -10.36
C ILE A 65 1.91 -9.64 -10.59
N ARG A 66 1.36 -10.78 -11.01
CA ARG A 66 2.15 -11.99 -11.30
C ARG A 66 3.27 -11.71 -12.32
N ASN A 67 2.94 -11.07 -13.44
CA ASN A 67 3.91 -10.73 -14.48
C ASN A 67 4.97 -9.73 -13.97
N ALA A 68 4.59 -8.82 -13.08
CA ALA A 68 5.51 -7.91 -12.43
C ALA A 68 6.51 -8.66 -11.53
N LEU A 69 6.01 -9.58 -10.71
CA LEU A 69 6.84 -10.40 -9.83
C LEU A 69 7.80 -11.31 -10.62
N GLU A 70 7.36 -11.92 -11.72
CA GLU A 70 8.24 -12.71 -12.58
C GLU A 70 9.40 -11.87 -13.18
N LYS A 71 9.08 -10.67 -13.65
CA LYS A 71 10.10 -9.76 -14.19
C LYS A 71 11.10 -9.34 -13.11
N SER A 72 10.68 -9.17 -11.86
CA SER A 72 11.56 -8.75 -10.77
C SER A 72 12.74 -9.71 -10.55
N GLN A 73 12.54 -11.00 -10.79
CA GLN A 73 13.59 -12.02 -10.66
C GLN A 73 14.69 -11.89 -11.72
N THR A 74 14.42 -11.22 -12.84
CA THR A 74 15.40 -11.00 -13.90
C THR A 74 16.25 -9.74 -13.69
N PHE A 75 15.90 -8.87 -12.75
CA PHE A 75 16.63 -7.63 -12.48
C PHE A 75 17.81 -7.86 -11.54
N LYS A 76 18.93 -8.24 -12.12
CA LYS A 76 20.24 -8.20 -11.45
C LYS A 76 20.85 -6.81 -11.66
N TYR A 77 20.36 -5.80 -10.97
CA TYR A 77 21.11 -4.55 -10.88
C TYR A 77 22.40 -4.83 -10.11
N ALA A 78 23.53 -4.50 -10.72
CA ALA A 78 24.77 -4.43 -9.98
C ALA A 78 24.60 -3.34 -8.90
N GLN A 79 24.56 -3.77 -7.63
CA GLN A 79 24.35 -2.88 -6.50
C GLN A 79 25.70 -2.36 -6.05
N GLY A 80 25.94 -1.07 -6.28
CA GLY A 80 27.12 -0.35 -5.78
C GLY A 80 26.82 0.33 -4.45
N SER A 81 27.87 0.64 -3.71
CA SER A 81 27.79 1.51 -2.55
C SER A 81 27.30 2.91 -2.94
N LEU A 82 26.57 3.56 -2.07
CA LEU A 82 26.22 4.97 -2.22
C LEU A 82 27.49 5.82 -2.23
N VAL A 83 27.47 6.88 -3.01
CA VAL A 83 28.58 7.86 -3.08
C VAL A 83 28.20 9.11 -2.27
N ASP A 84 29.21 9.91 -1.89
CA ASP A 84 29.06 11.03 -0.94
C ASP A 84 27.88 11.95 -1.25
N TYR A 85 27.75 12.43 -2.48
CA TYR A 85 26.65 13.32 -2.85
C TYR A 85 25.25 12.70 -2.73
N GLN A 86 25.15 11.35 -2.83
CA GLN A 86 23.90 10.63 -2.63
C GLN A 86 23.58 10.53 -1.14
N LEU A 87 24.58 10.25 -0.32
CA LEU A 87 24.47 10.25 1.15
C LEU A 87 24.11 11.65 1.66
N ASP A 88 24.80 12.68 1.20
CA ASP A 88 24.51 14.07 1.56
C ASP A 88 23.06 14.45 1.23
N TYR A 89 22.56 14.05 0.06
CA TYR A 89 21.17 14.26 -0.33
C TYR A 89 20.20 13.55 0.62
N LEU A 90 20.45 12.27 0.93
CA LEU A 90 19.57 11.47 1.79
C LEU A 90 19.56 11.99 3.23
N HIS A 91 20.72 12.41 3.77
CA HIS A 91 20.80 13.07 5.07
C HIS A 91 20.10 14.43 5.08
N LYS A 92 20.25 15.21 4.00
CA LYS A 92 19.58 16.52 3.87
C LYS A 92 18.06 16.42 3.91
N ILE A 93 17.49 15.34 3.40
CA ILE A 93 16.04 15.06 3.51
C ILE A 93 15.68 14.35 4.82
N GLY A 94 16.61 14.23 5.77
CA GLY A 94 16.37 13.78 7.13
C GLY A 94 16.35 12.26 7.32
N LEU A 95 16.93 11.49 6.41
CA LEU A 95 16.96 10.03 6.56
C LEU A 95 18.12 9.58 7.46
N ALA A 96 17.84 8.64 8.36
CA ALA A 96 18.81 8.01 9.22
C ALA A 96 19.63 6.93 8.50
N ASP A 97 20.87 6.69 8.95
CA ASP A 97 21.81 5.76 8.31
C ASP A 97 21.28 4.32 8.20
N ASP A 98 20.58 3.84 9.20
CA ASP A 98 20.00 2.49 9.19
C ASP A 98 18.91 2.35 8.12
N VAL A 99 18.11 3.39 7.89
CA VAL A 99 17.10 3.47 6.83
C VAL A 99 17.78 3.56 5.46
N ILE A 100 18.80 4.42 5.34
CA ILE A 100 19.58 4.59 4.10
C ILE A 100 20.20 3.25 3.69
N ASN A 101 20.94 2.63 4.58
CA ASN A 101 21.65 1.37 4.32
C ASN A 101 20.72 0.20 3.99
N LYS A 102 19.52 0.18 4.58
CA LYS A 102 18.53 -0.87 4.33
C LYS A 102 17.90 -0.75 2.93
N TYR A 103 17.58 0.46 2.49
CA TYR A 103 16.68 0.65 1.36
C TYR A 103 17.35 1.20 0.11
N PHE A 104 18.52 1.85 0.20
CA PHE A 104 19.15 2.51 -0.93
C PHE A 104 20.40 1.79 -1.44
N PHE A 105 20.67 2.00 -2.71
CA PHE A 105 21.92 1.60 -3.36
C PHE A 105 22.21 2.49 -4.58
N CYS A 106 23.46 2.51 -5.04
CA CYS A 106 23.86 3.12 -6.30
C CYS A 106 23.79 2.09 -7.41
N SER A 107 23.13 2.38 -8.53
CA SER A 107 23.16 1.51 -9.69
C SER A 107 24.51 1.59 -10.41
N SER A 108 24.81 0.65 -11.31
CA SER A 108 26.01 0.68 -12.17
C SER A 108 26.11 1.92 -13.06
N THR A 109 25.02 2.65 -13.26
CA THR A 109 24.96 3.91 -14.00
C THR A 109 24.95 5.14 -13.09
N GLY A 110 25.27 4.99 -11.81
CA GLY A 110 25.37 6.07 -10.83
C GLY A 110 24.02 6.62 -10.32
N LYS A 111 22.91 5.96 -10.60
CA LYS A 111 21.60 6.41 -10.16
C LYS A 111 21.34 6.03 -8.71
N LEU A 112 20.73 6.94 -7.94
CA LEU A 112 20.22 6.65 -6.60
C LEU A 112 18.96 5.81 -6.72
N MET A 113 18.99 4.60 -6.21
CA MET A 113 17.92 3.62 -6.33
C MET A 113 17.37 3.28 -4.95
N TYR A 114 16.03 3.22 -4.83
CA TYR A 114 15.31 2.68 -3.70
C TYR A 114 14.85 1.25 -4.01
N ARG A 115 14.97 0.37 -3.03
CA ARG A 115 14.64 -1.05 -3.14
C ARG A 115 13.30 -1.34 -2.51
N HIS A 116 12.39 -1.92 -3.28
CA HIS A 116 11.12 -2.46 -2.79
C HIS A 116 11.29 -3.92 -2.42
N THR A 117 10.93 -4.28 -1.19
CA THR A 117 11.09 -5.66 -0.70
C THR A 117 9.77 -6.29 -0.30
N TRP A 118 9.71 -7.61 -0.44
CA TRP A 118 8.66 -8.47 0.08
C TRP A 118 9.30 -9.78 0.57
N ASN A 119 9.16 -10.08 1.85
CA ASN A 119 9.85 -11.19 2.54
C ASN A 119 11.36 -11.25 2.24
N GLY A 120 12.01 -10.09 2.30
CA GLY A 120 13.43 -9.95 2.01
C GLY A 120 13.82 -10.07 0.53
N ILE A 121 12.88 -10.37 -0.36
CA ILE A 121 13.10 -10.46 -1.80
C ILE A 121 12.88 -9.08 -2.43
N THR A 122 13.84 -8.60 -3.22
CA THR A 122 13.64 -7.36 -4.00
C THR A 122 12.65 -7.62 -5.12
N ILE A 123 11.49 -6.98 -5.06
CA ILE A 123 10.42 -7.13 -6.05
C ILE A 123 10.41 -6.00 -7.09
N SER A 124 11.05 -4.87 -6.80
CA SER A 124 11.17 -3.73 -7.70
C SER A 124 12.22 -2.74 -7.19
N ASN A 125 12.54 -1.74 -8.02
CA ASN A 125 13.35 -0.60 -7.63
C ASN A 125 12.74 0.69 -8.15
N THR A 126 12.95 1.79 -7.43
CA THR A 126 12.58 3.13 -7.87
C THR A 126 13.82 3.99 -8.02
N TRP A 127 14.00 4.63 -9.16
CA TRP A 127 15.00 5.65 -9.34
C TRP A 127 14.52 6.97 -8.73
N PHE A 128 15.28 7.48 -7.78
CA PHE A 128 15.10 8.81 -7.20
C PHE A 128 15.76 9.84 -8.13
N ASN A 129 14.98 10.43 -9.01
CA ASN A 129 15.42 11.39 -10.01
C ASN A 129 15.27 12.81 -9.46
N ASN A 130 16.15 13.21 -8.55
CA ASN A 130 16.09 14.54 -7.93
C ASN A 130 16.95 15.56 -8.68
N PRO A 131 16.46 16.80 -8.90
CA PRO A 131 17.22 17.86 -9.59
C PRO A 131 18.56 18.22 -8.93
N THR A 132 18.73 17.95 -7.65
CA THR A 132 19.99 18.21 -6.93
C THR A 132 21.06 17.12 -7.14
N LEU A 133 20.69 15.99 -7.76
CA LEU A 133 21.61 14.90 -8.02
C LEU A 133 22.25 15.04 -9.41
N PRO A 134 23.56 14.79 -9.56
CA PRO A 134 24.27 14.93 -10.84
C PRO A 134 23.68 14.10 -12.01
N ASN A 135 23.05 12.98 -11.70
CA ASN A 135 22.44 12.08 -12.70
C ASN A 135 20.95 12.41 -12.93
N HIS A 136 20.50 13.59 -12.53
CA HIS A 136 19.13 14.03 -12.81
C HIS A 136 18.85 14.12 -14.30
N ASN A 137 17.68 13.62 -14.70
CA ASN A 137 17.14 13.75 -16.04
C ASN A 137 15.83 14.56 -15.98
N ALA A 138 15.88 15.80 -16.45
CA ALA A 138 14.73 16.73 -16.43
C ALA A 138 13.52 16.22 -17.25
N SER A 139 13.75 15.30 -18.21
CA SER A 139 12.67 14.69 -19.01
C SER A 139 12.04 13.46 -18.34
N ALA A 140 12.59 12.99 -17.22
CA ALA A 140 12.05 11.85 -16.49
C ALA A 140 11.28 12.31 -15.23
N PRO A 141 10.26 11.55 -14.79
CA PRO A 141 9.55 11.86 -13.55
C PRO A 141 10.48 11.84 -12.33
N LYS A 142 10.10 12.58 -11.27
CA LYS A 142 10.84 12.65 -9.99
C LYS A 142 11.12 11.26 -9.40
N TYR A 143 10.16 10.36 -9.50
CA TYR A 143 10.29 8.96 -9.15
C TYR A 143 9.95 8.11 -10.36
N LYS A 144 10.86 7.23 -10.75
CA LYS A 144 10.64 6.31 -11.87
C LYS A 144 10.76 4.89 -11.37
N TYR A 145 9.62 4.24 -11.26
CA TYR A 145 9.54 2.81 -10.97
C TYR A 145 10.10 2.00 -12.15
N ASP A 146 10.74 0.90 -11.86
CA ASP A 146 10.88 -0.12 -12.88
C ASP A 146 9.47 -0.67 -13.19
N SER A 147 9.32 -1.33 -14.35
CA SER A 147 8.01 -1.73 -14.87
C SER A 147 7.27 -2.79 -14.04
N THR A 148 7.80 -3.14 -12.87
CA THR A 148 7.33 -4.25 -12.05
C THR A 148 6.37 -3.83 -10.94
N MET A 149 6.35 -2.54 -10.53
CA MET A 149 5.41 -2.09 -9.51
C MET A 149 4.02 -1.83 -10.07
N VAL A 150 3.02 -2.32 -9.36
CA VAL A 150 1.61 -2.09 -9.69
C VAL A 150 1.05 -1.05 -8.73
N GLY A 151 0.47 0.02 -9.29
CA GLY A 151 -0.12 1.10 -8.48
C GLY A 151 -1.13 0.58 -7.47
N GLY A 152 -1.07 1.12 -6.25
CA GLY A 152 -1.89 0.71 -5.10
C GLY A 152 -1.27 -0.37 -4.22
N MET A 153 -0.19 -1.04 -4.64
CA MET A 153 0.62 -1.85 -3.72
C MET A 153 1.26 -0.96 -2.66
N VAL A 154 1.59 -1.54 -1.52
CA VAL A 154 2.37 -0.85 -0.48
C VAL A 154 3.80 -1.36 -0.44
N THR A 155 4.70 -0.50 0.03
CA THR A 155 6.13 -0.80 0.13
C THR A 155 6.72 -0.21 1.42
N PRO A 156 7.65 -0.87 2.12
CA PRO A 156 8.00 -2.29 1.96
C PRO A 156 6.86 -3.20 2.39
N TYR A 157 6.60 -4.25 1.64
CA TYR A 157 5.47 -5.14 1.94
C TYR A 157 5.70 -5.96 3.21
N ASP A 158 6.96 -6.21 3.58
CA ASP A 158 7.34 -6.91 4.82
C ASP A 158 6.74 -6.26 6.07
N ASP A 159 6.67 -4.94 6.08
CA ASP A 159 6.20 -4.19 7.23
C ASP A 159 4.66 -4.24 7.38
N THR A 160 3.94 -4.80 6.41
CA THR A 160 2.51 -5.08 6.56
C THR A 160 2.21 -6.15 7.61
N ALA A 161 3.21 -6.86 8.12
CA ALA A 161 3.06 -7.80 9.23
C ALA A 161 2.74 -7.13 10.57
N TYR A 162 3.05 -5.84 10.75
CA TYR A 162 2.70 -5.11 11.98
C TYR A 162 1.17 -5.07 12.19
N SER A 163 0.74 -5.14 13.46
CA SER A 163 -0.67 -5.04 13.85
C SER A 163 -1.28 -3.65 13.62
N SER A 164 -0.42 -2.63 13.55
CA SER A 164 -0.78 -1.26 13.16
C SER A 164 0.12 -0.78 12.04
N LEU A 165 -0.43 0.01 11.11
CA LEU A 165 0.33 0.56 9.98
C LEU A 165 0.18 2.07 9.92
N LEU A 166 1.26 2.73 9.51
CA LEU A 166 1.27 4.12 9.08
C LEU A 166 1.44 4.13 7.55
N ILE A 167 0.41 4.54 6.82
CA ILE A 167 0.42 4.56 5.35
C ILE A 167 0.67 5.99 4.88
N CYS A 168 1.80 6.18 4.21
CA CYS A 168 2.20 7.43 3.57
C CYS A 168 1.85 7.42 2.08
N GLU A 169 1.71 8.61 1.47
CA GLU A 169 1.43 8.72 0.04
C GLU A 169 2.59 8.25 -0.83
N GLY A 170 3.83 8.53 -0.40
CA GLY A 170 5.05 8.23 -1.15
C GLY A 170 6.18 7.66 -0.30
N GLU A 171 7.22 7.14 -1.00
CA GLU A 171 8.36 6.50 -0.36
C GLU A 171 9.19 7.48 0.48
N LYS A 172 9.31 8.75 0.08
CA LYS A 172 10.06 9.76 0.83
C LYS A 172 9.49 9.94 2.23
N ASP A 173 8.17 10.08 2.33
CA ASP A 173 7.48 10.31 3.59
C ASP A 173 7.54 9.09 4.49
N MET A 174 7.35 7.89 3.92
CA MET A 174 7.51 6.64 4.63
C MET A 174 8.93 6.47 5.19
N LEU A 175 9.96 6.77 4.40
CA LEU A 175 11.37 6.68 4.83
C LEU A 175 11.68 7.71 5.92
N THR A 176 11.12 8.92 5.81
CA THR A 176 11.22 9.93 6.86
C THR A 176 10.55 9.45 8.15
N ALA A 177 9.33 8.91 8.06
CA ALA A 177 8.66 8.35 9.22
C ALA A 177 9.47 7.23 9.88
N LYS A 178 10.08 6.33 9.09
CA LYS A 178 10.97 5.28 9.61
C LYS A 178 12.18 5.85 10.33
N SER A 179 12.79 6.88 9.76
CA SER A 179 13.94 7.59 10.38
C SER A 179 13.56 8.27 11.70
N MET A 180 12.27 8.64 11.86
CA MET A 180 11.70 9.15 13.12
C MET A 180 11.21 8.03 14.05
N GLY A 181 11.49 6.75 13.75
CA GLY A 181 11.18 5.61 14.61
C GLY A 181 9.85 4.90 14.33
N PHE A 182 9.07 5.32 13.34
CA PHE A 182 7.82 4.65 12.93
C PHE A 182 8.13 3.46 12.02
N LYS A 183 8.61 2.37 12.60
CA LYS A 183 9.06 1.18 11.86
C LYS A 183 7.94 0.54 11.01
N ASN A 184 6.69 0.71 11.43
CA ASN A 184 5.48 0.22 10.76
C ASN A 184 4.98 1.13 9.62
N ALA A 185 5.77 2.11 9.21
CA ALA A 185 5.43 2.96 8.08
C ALA A 185 5.60 2.22 6.74
N VAL A 186 4.62 2.37 5.86
CA VAL A 186 4.61 1.87 4.49
C VAL A 186 4.17 2.99 3.55
N ALA A 187 4.61 2.94 2.30
CA ALA A 187 4.19 3.89 1.27
C ALA A 187 3.24 3.24 0.28
N LYS A 188 2.27 3.98 -0.22
CA LYS A 188 1.43 3.54 -1.33
C LYS A 188 2.11 3.86 -2.67
N VAL A 189 2.23 2.86 -3.53
CA VAL A 189 2.80 3.03 -4.87
C VAL A 189 1.77 3.67 -5.80
N GLY A 190 2.19 4.69 -6.55
CA GLY A 190 1.37 5.35 -7.56
C GLY A 190 0.57 6.56 -7.08
N GLY A 191 0.85 7.06 -5.87
CA GLY A 191 0.31 8.31 -5.34
C GLY A 191 -1.19 8.29 -5.00
N ALA A 192 -1.74 9.44 -4.62
CA ALA A 192 -3.09 9.60 -4.10
C ALA A 192 -4.20 9.06 -5.00
N LYS A 193 -4.08 9.23 -6.31
CA LYS A 193 -5.13 8.86 -7.29
C LYS A 193 -5.25 7.35 -7.54
N THR A 194 -4.37 6.55 -6.97
CA THR A 194 -4.37 5.10 -7.11
C THR A 194 -5.06 4.48 -5.89
N TYR A 195 -6.04 3.59 -6.10
CA TYR A 195 -6.68 2.88 -4.99
C TYR A 195 -5.70 1.93 -4.32
N ILE A 196 -5.68 1.96 -2.98
CA ILE A 196 -4.88 1.02 -2.22
C ILE A 196 -5.31 -0.41 -2.50
N MET A 197 -4.35 -1.27 -2.76
CA MET A 197 -4.57 -2.71 -2.77
C MET A 197 -4.36 -3.20 -1.34
N GLY A 198 -5.47 -3.32 -0.61
CA GLY A 198 -5.44 -4.10 0.61
C GLY A 198 -5.19 -5.55 0.24
N GLY A 199 -4.59 -6.30 1.06
CA GLY A 199 -4.50 -7.74 0.97
C GLY A 199 -4.94 -8.31 2.31
N LEU A 200 -4.80 -9.60 2.49
CA LEU A 200 -5.09 -10.26 3.76
C LEU A 200 -4.30 -9.65 4.92
N ASN A 201 -3.10 -9.16 4.64
CA ASN A 201 -2.25 -8.48 5.64
C ASN A 201 -2.85 -7.19 6.19
N PHE A 202 -3.97 -6.70 5.65
CA PHE A 202 -4.66 -5.52 6.15
C PHE A 202 -5.87 -5.84 7.05
N MET A 203 -6.30 -7.11 7.10
CA MET A 203 -7.48 -7.50 7.88
C MET A 203 -7.37 -7.11 9.36
N ASN A 204 -8.42 -6.41 9.85
CA ASN A 204 -8.60 -6.03 11.26
C ASN A 204 -7.48 -5.17 11.88
N LYS A 205 -6.69 -4.44 11.08
CA LYS A 205 -5.58 -3.61 11.57
C LYS A 205 -6.03 -2.23 12.03
N ASN A 206 -5.20 -1.63 12.89
CA ASN A 206 -5.25 -0.20 13.17
C ASN A 206 -4.39 0.51 12.13
N ILE A 207 -4.98 1.42 11.38
CA ILE A 207 -4.29 2.11 10.28
C ILE A 207 -4.35 3.61 10.48
N VAL A 208 -3.21 4.25 10.29
CA VAL A 208 -3.07 5.70 10.18
C VAL A 208 -2.70 6.01 8.74
N ILE A 209 -3.47 6.87 8.08
CA ILE A 209 -3.18 7.37 6.75
C ILE A 209 -2.71 8.82 6.89
N VAL A 210 -1.59 9.15 6.28
CA VAL A 210 -1.06 10.51 6.17
C VAL A 210 -0.59 10.74 4.74
N TYR A 211 -1.27 11.61 4.02
CA TYR A 211 -0.98 11.97 2.63
C TYR A 211 -0.66 13.45 2.53
N ASP A 212 -0.24 13.89 1.35
CA ASP A 212 0.14 15.27 1.08
C ASP A 212 -1.02 16.22 1.38
N CYS A 213 -0.69 17.43 1.80
CA CYS A 213 -1.65 18.47 2.19
C CYS A 213 -2.26 19.19 0.97
N ASP A 214 -2.57 18.45 -0.10
CA ASP A 214 -3.30 18.97 -1.25
C ASP A 214 -4.65 18.25 -1.44
N ASP A 215 -5.47 18.72 -2.37
CA ASP A 215 -6.79 18.14 -2.60
C ASP A 215 -6.71 16.67 -3.04
N ALA A 216 -5.72 16.32 -3.86
CA ALA A 216 -5.53 14.96 -4.33
C ALA A 216 -5.14 14.02 -3.18
N GLY A 217 -4.25 14.46 -2.28
CA GLY A 217 -3.86 13.72 -1.08
C GLY A 217 -5.04 13.51 -0.14
N ARG A 218 -5.81 14.57 0.15
CA ARG A 218 -7.01 14.48 1.01
C ARG A 218 -8.07 13.54 0.43
N GLU A 219 -8.40 13.68 -0.85
CA GLU A 219 -9.37 12.80 -1.52
C GLU A 219 -8.89 11.34 -1.55
N GLY A 220 -7.61 11.13 -1.89
CA GLY A 220 -7.01 9.80 -1.91
C GLY A 220 -6.99 9.13 -0.54
N ALA A 221 -6.69 9.88 0.52
CA ALA A 221 -6.70 9.37 1.89
C ALA A 221 -8.11 8.91 2.32
N ILE A 222 -9.15 9.68 1.99
CA ILE A 222 -10.55 9.30 2.28
C ILE A 222 -10.97 8.06 1.48
N GLN A 223 -10.60 7.97 0.20
CA GLN A 223 -10.91 6.81 -0.63
C GLN A 223 -10.25 5.53 -0.10
N ASP A 224 -8.98 5.62 0.30
CA ASP A 224 -8.27 4.48 0.86
C ASP A 224 -8.81 4.11 2.26
N ALA A 225 -9.19 5.09 3.07
CA ALA A 225 -9.84 4.87 4.36
C ALA A 225 -11.17 4.11 4.21
N LEU A 226 -11.99 4.47 3.21
CA LEU A 226 -13.22 3.74 2.88
C LEU A 226 -12.94 2.28 2.51
N VAL A 227 -12.00 2.06 1.57
CA VAL A 227 -11.62 0.68 1.15
C VAL A 227 -11.14 -0.15 2.33
N LEU A 228 -10.26 0.41 3.17
CA LEU A 228 -9.66 -0.29 4.29
C LEU A 228 -10.69 -0.58 5.40
N SER A 229 -11.58 0.35 5.68
CA SER A 229 -12.62 0.17 6.69
C SER A 229 -13.70 -0.84 6.26
N GLU A 230 -14.21 -0.71 5.02
CA GLU A 230 -15.34 -1.52 4.55
C GLU A 230 -14.93 -2.93 4.12
N ARG A 231 -13.79 -3.06 3.43
CA ARG A 231 -13.39 -4.37 2.87
C ARG A 231 -12.50 -5.18 3.79
N PHE A 232 -11.75 -4.52 4.68
CA PHE A 232 -10.73 -5.17 5.52
C PHE A 232 -10.99 -4.99 7.02
N SER A 233 -12.13 -4.38 7.39
CA SER A 233 -12.54 -4.16 8.79
C SER A 233 -11.46 -3.43 9.61
N CYS A 234 -10.70 -2.55 8.98
CA CYS A 234 -9.67 -1.77 9.65
C CYS A 234 -10.27 -0.63 10.48
N LYS A 235 -9.62 -0.32 11.60
CA LYS A 235 -9.83 0.94 12.30
C LYS A 235 -8.88 1.98 11.71
N VAL A 236 -9.41 2.92 10.95
CA VAL A 236 -8.61 3.89 10.21
C VAL A 236 -8.66 5.27 10.85
N LYS A 237 -7.54 5.96 10.93
CA LYS A 237 -7.44 7.40 11.20
C LYS A 237 -6.83 8.07 9.97
N VAL A 238 -7.42 9.17 9.54
CA VAL A 238 -6.86 10.01 8.46
C VAL A 238 -6.32 11.26 9.12
N VAL A 239 -5.00 11.40 9.11
CA VAL A 239 -4.29 12.51 9.78
C VAL A 239 -4.16 13.67 8.80
N ASP A 240 -4.63 14.84 9.20
CA ASP A 240 -4.32 16.11 8.57
C ASP A 240 -3.13 16.73 9.30
N LEU A 241 -2.06 17.01 8.59
CA LEU A 241 -0.85 17.63 9.15
C LEU A 241 -1.04 19.12 9.46
N GLY A 242 -2.09 19.76 8.94
CA GLY A 242 -2.35 21.19 9.11
C GLY A 242 -1.33 22.09 8.44
N LEU A 243 -0.62 21.59 7.41
CA LEU A 243 0.41 22.32 6.69
C LEU A 243 -0.16 23.04 5.45
N ALA A 244 0.69 23.80 4.77
CA ALA A 244 0.33 24.49 3.54
C ALA A 244 0.08 23.49 2.39
N ASP A 245 -0.58 23.95 1.32
CA ASP A 245 -0.83 23.17 0.12
C ASP A 245 0.46 22.57 -0.46
N LYS A 246 0.40 21.27 -0.82
CA LYS A 246 1.51 20.45 -1.35
C LYS A 246 2.67 20.16 -0.38
N GLU A 247 2.52 20.49 0.87
CA GLU A 247 3.46 20.03 1.90
C GLU A 247 3.11 18.63 2.36
N ASP A 248 4.12 17.92 2.83
CA ASP A 248 4.06 16.49 3.11
C ASP A 248 4.61 16.15 4.51
N LEU A 249 4.65 14.87 4.85
CA LEU A 249 5.14 14.41 6.15
C LEU A 249 6.64 14.68 6.33
N ASN A 250 7.42 14.69 5.26
CA ASN A 250 8.83 15.09 5.32
C ASN A 250 8.96 16.58 5.70
N ASP A 251 8.13 17.45 5.11
CA ASP A 251 8.10 18.87 5.50
C ASP A 251 7.72 19.03 6.99
N TYR A 252 6.74 18.27 7.48
CA TYR A 252 6.34 18.29 8.88
C TYR A 252 7.52 18.06 9.83
N PHE A 253 8.34 17.04 9.58
CA PHE A 253 9.48 16.73 10.42
C PHE A 253 10.69 17.63 10.14
N ILE A 254 11.07 17.80 8.87
CA ILE A 254 12.37 18.39 8.51
C ILE A 254 12.30 19.90 8.35
N LYS A 255 11.24 20.41 7.71
CA LYS A 255 11.08 21.85 7.50
C LYS A 255 10.55 22.55 8.75
N TYR A 256 9.57 21.96 9.41
CA TYR A 256 8.92 22.55 10.59
C TYR A 256 9.52 22.07 11.91
N GLY A 257 10.38 21.06 11.90
CA GLY A 257 11.11 20.60 13.08
C GLY A 257 10.24 19.89 14.13
N HIS A 258 9.07 19.39 13.74
CA HIS A 258 8.23 18.61 14.66
C HIS A 258 8.91 17.29 15.03
N THR A 259 8.66 16.86 16.27
CA THR A 259 9.23 15.62 16.80
C THR A 259 8.31 14.41 16.53
N ALA A 260 8.87 13.22 16.71
CA ALA A 260 8.06 11.97 16.70
C ALA A 260 6.94 12.02 17.76
N GLN A 261 7.19 12.66 18.92
CA GLN A 261 6.18 12.80 19.97
C GLN A 261 5.05 13.73 19.56
N ASP A 262 5.34 14.83 18.84
CA ASP A 262 4.31 15.74 18.31
C ASP A 262 3.40 14.99 17.33
N PHE A 263 3.99 14.19 16.44
CA PHE A 263 3.22 13.37 15.49
C PHE A 263 2.40 12.27 16.17
N GLN A 264 2.95 11.60 17.19
CA GLN A 264 2.19 10.65 17.99
C GLN A 264 0.99 11.31 18.69
N THR A 265 1.17 12.52 19.19
CA THR A 265 0.10 13.31 19.81
C THR A 265 -0.98 13.68 18.77
N LEU A 266 -0.57 14.09 17.57
CA LEU A 266 -1.49 14.37 16.47
C LEU A 266 -2.30 13.13 16.10
N ILE A 267 -1.65 11.97 15.94
CA ILE A 267 -2.32 10.69 15.69
C ILE A 267 -3.31 10.35 16.82
N ALA A 268 -2.91 10.54 18.07
CA ALA A 268 -3.76 10.23 19.21
C ALA A 268 -5.05 11.06 19.18
N ASN A 269 -4.95 12.36 18.89
CA ASN A 269 -6.05 13.31 18.81
C ASN A 269 -6.92 13.17 17.54
N THR A 270 -6.43 12.51 16.51
CA THR A 270 -7.20 12.28 15.28
C THR A 270 -8.30 11.26 15.54
N PRO A 271 -9.58 11.57 15.23
CA PRO A 271 -10.69 10.65 15.43
C PRO A 271 -10.58 9.45 14.48
N VAL A 272 -11.18 8.34 14.88
CA VAL A 272 -11.34 7.18 13.97
C VAL A 272 -12.27 7.58 12.83
N PHE A 273 -11.87 7.26 11.63
CA PHE A 273 -12.65 7.48 10.41
C PHE A 273 -13.93 6.63 10.46
N VAL A 274 -15.06 7.29 10.34
CA VAL A 274 -16.38 6.64 10.22
C VAL A 274 -16.79 6.76 8.76
N PRO A 275 -16.95 5.64 8.04
CA PRO A 275 -17.48 5.68 6.67
C PRO A 275 -18.86 6.36 6.71
N THR A 276 -18.92 7.61 6.31
CA THR A 276 -20.19 8.22 5.97
C THR A 276 -20.55 7.72 4.59
N VAL A 277 -21.62 6.97 4.48
CA VAL A 277 -22.23 6.66 3.20
C VAL A 277 -22.67 7.98 2.59
N GLN A 278 -21.75 8.67 1.91
CA GLN A 278 -22.17 9.64 0.92
C GLN A 278 -22.78 8.81 -0.20
N ILE A 279 -24.04 8.44 -0.02
CA ILE A 279 -24.88 8.13 -1.16
C ILE A 279 -24.68 9.33 -2.07
N LYS A 280 -24.12 9.10 -3.27
CA LYS A 280 -24.15 10.13 -4.31
C LYS A 280 -25.62 10.35 -4.59
N THR A 281 -26.22 11.19 -3.77
CA THR A 281 -27.64 11.53 -3.74
C THR A 281 -28.12 11.95 -5.11
N SER A 282 -27.30 12.61 -5.92
CA SER A 282 -27.68 13.09 -7.24
C SER A 282 -28.17 12.01 -8.22
N ARG A 283 -27.73 10.77 -8.10
CA ARG A 283 -28.18 9.69 -9.00
C ARG A 283 -29.37 8.93 -8.38
N LEU A 284 -29.37 8.79 -7.07
CA LEU A 284 -30.48 8.20 -6.31
C LEU A 284 -31.65 9.18 -6.24
N GLU A 285 -31.38 10.46 -5.99
CA GLU A 285 -32.37 11.53 -6.00
C GLU A 285 -33.06 11.63 -7.36
N LYS A 286 -32.30 11.69 -8.47
CA LYS A 286 -32.86 11.66 -9.83
C LYS A 286 -33.63 10.38 -10.14
N PHE A 287 -33.20 9.25 -9.59
CA PHE A 287 -33.92 7.98 -9.75
C PHE A 287 -35.20 7.98 -8.93
N VAL A 288 -35.14 8.43 -7.68
CA VAL A 288 -36.31 8.51 -6.77
C VAL A 288 -37.29 9.60 -7.20
N GLU A 289 -36.81 10.75 -7.69
CA GLU A 289 -37.65 11.83 -8.26
C GLU A 289 -38.41 11.39 -9.53
N GLY A 290 -37.91 10.38 -10.25
CA GLY A 290 -38.56 9.75 -11.40
C GLY A 290 -39.57 8.66 -11.06
N LEU A 291 -39.67 8.23 -9.81
CA LEU A 291 -40.59 7.17 -9.38
C LEU A 291 -41.94 7.74 -8.93
N SER A 292 -43.03 7.08 -9.32
CA SER A 292 -44.32 7.28 -8.70
C SER A 292 -44.29 6.82 -7.21
N LEU A 293 -45.26 7.30 -6.42
CA LEU A 293 -45.34 6.93 -5.00
C LEU A 293 -45.48 5.40 -4.81
N GLU A 294 -46.12 4.71 -5.74
CA GLU A 294 -46.32 3.25 -5.72
C GLU A 294 -44.99 2.53 -6.00
N GLU A 295 -44.27 2.92 -7.04
CA GLU A 295 -42.95 2.36 -7.37
C GLU A 295 -41.94 2.58 -6.25
N ALA A 296 -41.97 3.73 -5.57
CA ALA A 296 -41.10 4.01 -4.43
C ALA A 296 -41.44 3.10 -3.20
N LYS A 297 -42.71 2.78 -2.98
CA LYS A 297 -43.13 1.84 -1.93
C LYS A 297 -42.69 0.40 -2.24
N ASP A 298 -42.82 -0.02 -3.49
CA ASP A 298 -42.40 -1.35 -3.92
C ASP A 298 -40.87 -1.51 -3.82
N LEU A 299 -40.12 -0.50 -4.21
CA LEU A 299 -38.67 -0.49 -4.05
C LEU A 299 -38.25 -0.59 -2.57
N LEU A 300 -38.92 0.17 -1.69
CA LEU A 300 -38.70 0.10 -0.24
C LEU A 300 -39.03 -1.29 0.34
N ALA A 301 -40.10 -1.93 -0.14
CA ALA A 301 -40.45 -3.28 0.26
C ALA A 301 -39.37 -4.30 -0.16
N VAL A 302 -38.86 -4.20 -1.38
CA VAL A 302 -37.77 -5.05 -1.90
C VAL A 302 -36.48 -4.84 -1.08
N ILE A 303 -36.13 -3.62 -0.77
CA ILE A 303 -34.94 -3.29 0.04
C ILE A 303 -35.07 -3.88 1.45
N ARG A 304 -36.24 -3.76 2.08
CA ARG A 304 -36.51 -4.32 3.41
C ARG A 304 -36.37 -5.84 3.44
N VAL A 305 -36.94 -6.51 2.46
CA VAL A 305 -36.86 -7.99 2.34
C VAL A 305 -35.41 -8.46 2.09
N LYS A 306 -34.68 -7.73 1.24
CA LYS A 306 -33.31 -8.10 0.87
C LYS A 306 -32.27 -7.84 1.93
N HIS A 307 -32.47 -6.85 2.79
CA HIS A 307 -31.50 -6.41 3.80
C HIS A 307 -31.96 -6.59 5.25
N GLY A 308 -33.15 -7.17 5.48
CA GLY A 308 -33.64 -7.51 6.81
C GLY A 308 -33.91 -6.28 7.71
N ILE A 309 -34.31 -5.14 7.13
CA ILE A 309 -34.64 -3.89 7.84
C ILE A 309 -36.13 -3.57 7.77
#